data_33a8ec871ad0f6b92b160a54b69da18c
#
_entry.id   33a8ec871ad0f6b92b160a54b69da18c
#
_cell.length_a   1.000
_cell.length_b   1.000
_cell.length_c   1.000
_cell.angle_alpha   90.00
_cell.angle_beta   90.00
_cell.angle_gamma   90.00
#
_symmetry.space_group_name_H-M   'P 1'
#
loop_
_entity.id
_entity.type
_entity.pdbx_description
1 polymer ?
#
loop_
_entity_poly.entity_id
_entity_poly.type
_entity_poly.pdbx_seq_one_letter_code
_entity_poly.pdbx_strand_id
1 'polypeptide(L)'
;ANLRQIIDKKLDSDGIISQDIRSREIGRHSKYYGLKAGYNTYYKYSNGGHDYFIAYESYDLRALFGFIRLRIVDKNNLQIFDVLLGKGLVRELHVYGDTRGVGLSDRRGCQHKGIGLGLLRLAEWKTMKLGLYGIAVISGEGVKEYYEKKGYKEVDTFMVKNFAHWKVWLIWFAYIINDNIGLFLCNLFA
;
A
#
# COMPACT_ATOMS: atom_id res chain seq x y z
N ALA A 1 -0.93 -17.10 -29.49
CA ALA A 1 -0.29 -15.94 -28.81
C ALA A 1 -1.26 -15.34 -27.84
N ASN A 2 -0.80 -15.00 -26.61
CA ASN A 2 -1.64 -14.35 -25.60
C ASN A 2 -1.86 -12.90 -26.01
N LEU A 3 -3.14 -12.46 -26.09
CA LEU A 3 -3.53 -11.10 -26.50
C LEU A 3 -2.73 -10.01 -25.75
N ARG A 4 -2.50 -10.20 -24.44
CA ARG A 4 -1.71 -9.28 -23.62
C ARG A 4 -0.28 -9.11 -24.16
N GLN A 5 0.38 -10.18 -24.53
CA GLN A 5 1.75 -10.11 -25.08
C GLN A 5 1.79 -9.35 -26.41
N ILE A 6 0.72 -9.44 -27.21
CA ILE A 6 0.60 -8.68 -28.46
C ILE A 6 0.42 -7.18 -28.16
N ILE A 7 -0.46 -6.87 -27.18
CA ILE A 7 -0.68 -5.49 -26.75
C ILE A 7 0.59 -4.89 -26.15
N ASP A 8 1.27 -5.60 -25.24
CA ASP A 8 2.49 -5.12 -24.59
C ASP A 8 3.59 -4.82 -25.65
N LYS A 9 3.77 -5.74 -26.63
CA LYS A 9 4.71 -5.50 -27.76
C LYS A 9 4.33 -4.28 -28.60
N LYS A 10 3.04 -4.09 -28.84
CA LYS A 10 2.55 -2.93 -29.61
C LYS A 10 2.79 -1.63 -28.86
N LEU A 11 2.48 -1.60 -27.56
CA LEU A 11 2.72 -0.44 -26.70
C LEU A 11 4.22 -0.10 -26.65
N ASP A 12 5.07 -1.13 -26.47
CA ASP A 12 6.53 -0.95 -26.48
C ASP A 12 7.03 -0.37 -27.81
N SER A 13 6.51 -0.86 -28.96
CA SER A 13 6.88 -0.35 -30.29
C SER A 13 6.46 1.09 -30.51
N ASP A 14 5.34 1.50 -29.93
CA ASP A 14 4.78 2.86 -30.05
C ASP A 14 5.37 3.82 -28.97
N GLY A 15 6.27 3.34 -28.11
CA GLY A 15 6.86 4.13 -27.03
C GLY A 15 5.88 4.47 -25.91
N ILE A 16 4.74 3.78 -25.81
CA ILE A 16 3.69 4.03 -24.84
C ILE A 16 3.97 3.22 -23.58
N ILE A 17 4.01 3.88 -22.42
CA ILE A 17 4.14 3.23 -21.11
C ILE A 17 2.76 2.80 -20.60
N SER A 18 2.54 1.49 -20.54
CA SER A 18 1.30 0.95 -19.96
C SER A 18 1.20 1.29 -18.47
N GLN A 19 0.03 1.76 -18.03
CA GLN A 19 -0.27 1.96 -16.61
C GLN A 19 -0.98 0.75 -15.99
N ASP A 20 -1.20 -0.31 -16.74
CA ASP A 20 -1.75 -1.57 -16.21
C ASP A 20 -0.79 -2.18 -15.18
N ILE A 21 -1.32 -2.53 -14.01
CA ILE A 21 -0.57 -3.11 -12.89
C ILE A 21 0.23 -4.33 -13.37
N ARG A 22 -0.42 -5.24 -14.11
CA ARG A 22 0.22 -6.50 -14.54
C ARG A 22 1.29 -6.31 -15.60
N SER A 23 1.19 -5.28 -16.44
CA SER A 23 2.23 -4.96 -17.42
C SER A 23 3.49 -4.40 -16.75
N ARG A 24 3.36 -3.87 -15.53
CA ARG A 24 4.43 -3.21 -14.77
C ARG A 24 5.04 -4.07 -13.65
N GLU A 25 4.50 -5.25 -13.38
CA GLU A 25 5.01 -6.16 -12.34
C GLU A 25 6.50 -6.45 -12.53
N ILE A 26 7.32 -6.14 -11.53
CA ILE A 26 8.78 -6.33 -11.60
C ILE A 26 9.18 -7.77 -11.88
N GLY A 27 8.44 -8.75 -11.37
CA GLY A 27 8.70 -10.18 -11.58
C GLY A 27 8.67 -10.62 -13.05
N ARG A 28 8.07 -9.82 -13.95
CA ARG A 28 8.02 -10.06 -15.40
C ARG A 28 9.17 -9.40 -16.16
N HIS A 29 9.85 -8.46 -15.53
CA HIS A 29 10.82 -7.56 -16.18
C HIS A 29 12.12 -7.48 -15.38
N SER A 30 12.91 -8.55 -15.39
CA SER A 30 14.21 -8.60 -14.68
C SER A 30 15.17 -7.46 -15.06
N LYS A 31 14.99 -6.86 -16.23
CA LYS A 31 15.77 -5.68 -16.69
C LYS A 31 15.57 -4.43 -15.81
N TYR A 32 14.52 -4.39 -15.00
CA TYR A 32 14.22 -3.27 -14.12
C TYR A 32 14.74 -3.43 -12.69
N TYR A 33 15.40 -4.54 -12.37
CA TYR A 33 16.10 -4.68 -11.11
C TYR A 33 17.23 -3.65 -11.02
N GLY A 34 17.24 -2.89 -9.91
CA GLY A 34 18.24 -1.83 -9.70
C GLY A 34 17.81 -0.43 -10.13
N LEU A 35 16.63 -0.25 -10.72
CA LEU A 35 16.10 1.07 -10.98
C LEU A 35 15.84 1.83 -9.67
N LYS A 36 16.10 3.14 -9.70
CA LYS A 36 15.68 4.02 -8.61
C LYS A 36 14.16 4.04 -8.53
N ALA A 37 13.63 3.86 -7.34
CA ALA A 37 12.20 3.75 -7.07
C ALA A 37 11.79 4.59 -5.86
N GLY A 38 10.51 4.92 -5.78
CA GLY A 38 9.94 5.70 -4.70
C GLY A 38 8.46 5.40 -4.49
N TYR A 39 7.89 6.01 -3.45
CA TYR A 39 6.47 5.89 -3.16
C TYR A 39 5.69 6.99 -3.87
N ASN A 40 4.66 6.59 -4.63
CA ASN A 40 3.68 7.48 -5.25
C ASN A 40 2.28 7.18 -4.71
N THR A 41 1.45 8.20 -4.62
CA THR A 41 0.06 8.05 -4.16
C THR A 41 -0.88 8.59 -5.23
N TYR A 42 -1.76 7.74 -5.70
CA TYR A 42 -2.84 8.07 -6.62
C TYR A 42 -4.15 8.09 -5.84
N TYR A 43 -4.99 9.05 -6.14
CA TYR A 43 -6.22 9.30 -5.42
C TYR A 43 -7.42 9.36 -6.34
N LYS A 44 -8.55 8.82 -5.89
CA LYS A 44 -9.84 8.93 -6.55
C LYS A 44 -10.95 8.99 -5.51
N TYR A 45 -11.89 9.92 -5.67
CA TYR A 45 -13.15 9.88 -4.94
C TYR A 45 -14.17 9.05 -5.72
N SER A 46 -14.81 8.09 -5.05
CA SER A 46 -15.83 7.24 -5.67
C SER A 46 -16.78 6.66 -4.62
N ASN A 47 -18.07 6.56 -4.97
CA ASN A 47 -19.09 5.90 -4.14
C ASN A 47 -19.04 6.28 -2.65
N GLY A 48 -19.01 7.60 -2.37
CA GLY A 48 -19.03 8.11 -1.00
C GLY A 48 -17.78 7.76 -0.17
N GLY A 49 -16.63 7.76 -0.80
CA GLY A 49 -15.38 7.54 -0.09
C GLY A 49 -14.16 7.84 -0.95
N HIS A 50 -13.02 7.81 -0.30
CA HIS A 50 -11.71 8.14 -0.84
C HIS A 50 -10.92 6.85 -1.07
N ASP A 51 -10.56 6.57 -2.32
CA ASP A 51 -9.69 5.45 -2.70
C ASP A 51 -8.27 5.96 -2.94
N TYR A 52 -7.31 5.38 -2.23
CA TYR A 52 -5.89 5.64 -2.40
C TYR A 52 -5.20 4.39 -2.93
N PHE A 53 -4.47 4.55 -4.00
CA PHE A 53 -3.53 3.56 -4.51
C PHE A 53 -2.12 4.08 -4.22
N ILE A 54 -1.45 3.49 -3.25
CA ILE A 54 -0.08 3.86 -2.87
C ILE A 54 0.83 2.80 -3.46
N ALA A 55 1.74 3.21 -4.33
CA ALA A 55 2.65 2.34 -5.07
C ALA A 55 4.10 2.60 -4.69
N TYR A 56 4.90 1.55 -4.62
CA TYR A 56 6.36 1.64 -4.69
C TYR A 56 6.77 1.25 -6.10
N GLU A 57 7.26 2.20 -6.88
CA GLU A 57 7.46 2.05 -8.31
C GLU A 57 8.70 2.81 -8.79
N SER A 58 9.23 2.45 -9.96
CA SER A 58 10.35 3.16 -10.58
C SER A 58 9.96 4.59 -10.95
N TYR A 59 10.93 5.52 -10.91
CA TYR A 59 10.65 6.94 -11.24
C TYR A 59 10.21 7.14 -12.69
N ASP A 60 10.56 6.24 -13.60
CA ASP A 60 10.09 6.24 -14.98
C ASP A 60 8.72 5.56 -15.16
N LEU A 61 8.09 5.11 -14.08
CA LEU A 61 6.78 4.45 -14.02
C LEU A 61 6.67 3.14 -14.79
N ARG A 62 7.78 2.53 -15.19
CA ARG A 62 7.80 1.29 -15.97
C ARG A 62 7.74 0.03 -15.12
N ALA A 63 8.19 0.10 -13.89
CA ALA A 63 8.22 -1.04 -12.98
C ALA A 63 7.45 -0.75 -11.69
N LEU A 64 6.59 -1.70 -11.29
CA LEU A 64 5.84 -1.70 -10.04
C LEU A 64 6.41 -2.80 -9.14
N PHE A 65 6.93 -2.39 -7.99
CA PHE A 65 7.52 -3.31 -6.99
C PHE A 65 6.50 -3.75 -5.94
N GLY A 66 5.49 -2.93 -5.69
CA GLY A 66 4.41 -3.25 -4.77
C GLY A 66 3.42 -2.10 -4.64
N PHE A 67 2.26 -2.40 -4.09
CA PHE A 67 1.23 -1.40 -3.85
C PHE A 67 0.32 -1.78 -2.68
N ILE A 68 -0.39 -0.79 -2.18
CA ILE A 68 -1.48 -0.94 -1.21
C ILE A 68 -2.69 -0.14 -1.68
N ARG A 69 -3.87 -0.72 -1.55
CA ARG A 69 -5.16 -0.05 -1.79
C ARG A 69 -5.83 0.25 -0.47
N LEU A 70 -5.93 1.52 -0.16
CA LEU A 70 -6.60 2.03 1.04
C LEU A 70 -7.89 2.71 0.65
N ARG A 71 -9.00 2.31 1.27
CA ARG A 71 -10.29 3.00 1.16
C ARG A 71 -10.66 3.65 2.48
N ILE A 72 -11.14 4.88 2.40
CA ILE A 72 -11.70 5.63 3.52
C ILE A 72 -13.12 6.04 3.14
N VAL A 73 -14.09 5.55 3.87
CA VAL A 73 -15.50 5.84 3.63
C VAL A 73 -15.87 7.12 4.38
N ASP A 74 -16.66 7.98 3.75
CA ASP A 74 -17.15 9.21 4.36
C ASP A 74 -18.02 8.90 5.57
N LYS A 75 -17.97 9.78 6.57
CA LYS A 75 -18.71 9.61 7.85
C LYS A 75 -20.21 9.41 7.68
N ASN A 76 -20.78 9.98 6.62
CA ASN A 76 -22.23 9.95 6.34
C ASN A 76 -22.64 8.73 5.49
N ASN A 77 -21.69 7.88 5.07
CA ASN A 77 -21.98 6.71 4.30
C ASN A 77 -22.09 5.46 5.17
N LEU A 78 -23.02 4.59 4.81
CA LEU A 78 -23.27 3.34 5.51
C LEU A 78 -22.03 2.44 5.43
N GLN A 79 -21.53 2.03 6.59
CA GLN A 79 -20.57 0.94 6.73
C GLN A 79 -21.35 -0.34 7.04
N ILE A 80 -21.19 -1.36 6.24
CA ILE A 80 -21.90 -2.64 6.39
C ILE A 80 -21.39 -3.41 7.63
N PHE A 81 -20.10 -3.24 7.96
CA PHE A 81 -19.47 -3.94 9.08
C PHE A 81 -19.09 -2.96 10.18
N ASP A 82 -19.57 -3.20 11.40
CA ASP A 82 -19.30 -2.35 12.56
C ASP A 82 -17.80 -2.23 12.86
N VAL A 83 -17.05 -3.30 12.60
CA VAL A 83 -15.58 -3.32 12.76
C VAL A 83 -14.87 -2.25 11.95
N LEU A 84 -15.47 -1.78 10.86
CA LEU A 84 -14.91 -0.75 9.96
C LEU A 84 -15.26 0.68 10.36
N LEU A 85 -16.16 0.88 11.35
CA LEU A 85 -16.57 2.21 11.78
C LEU A 85 -15.36 3.02 12.26
N GLY A 86 -15.17 4.20 11.66
CA GLY A 86 -14.06 5.10 11.98
C GLY A 86 -12.66 4.59 11.61
N LYS A 87 -12.57 3.65 10.69
CA LYS A 87 -11.28 3.05 10.26
C LYS A 87 -11.05 3.18 8.76
N GLY A 88 -9.79 3.23 8.37
CA GLY A 88 -9.38 2.99 6.99
C GLY A 88 -9.42 1.49 6.66
N LEU A 89 -9.80 1.14 5.44
CA LEU A 89 -9.84 -0.24 4.98
C LEU A 89 -8.75 -0.48 3.94
N VAL A 90 -7.77 -1.32 4.28
CA VAL A 90 -6.82 -1.88 3.31
C VAL A 90 -7.49 -3.05 2.60
N ARG A 91 -7.77 -2.86 1.32
CA ARG A 91 -8.42 -3.86 0.47
C ARG A 91 -7.43 -4.82 -0.15
N GLU A 92 -6.21 -4.38 -0.35
CA GLU A 92 -5.15 -5.16 -0.97
C GLU A 92 -3.79 -4.60 -0.57
N LEU A 93 -2.85 -5.46 -0.21
CA LEU A 93 -1.42 -5.19 -0.09
C LEU A 93 -0.69 -6.23 -0.90
N HIS A 94 0.05 -5.81 -1.92
CA HIS A 94 0.79 -6.71 -2.78
C HIS A 94 2.22 -6.21 -2.98
N VAL A 95 3.19 -7.12 -2.82
CA VAL A 95 4.60 -6.87 -3.10
C VAL A 95 5.07 -7.90 -4.10
N TYR A 96 5.57 -7.42 -5.23
CA TYR A 96 6.11 -8.25 -6.27
C TYR A 96 7.58 -8.58 -6.00
N GLY A 97 7.95 -9.81 -6.17
CA GLY A 97 9.32 -10.28 -6.04
C GLY A 97 9.48 -11.68 -6.60
N ASP A 98 10.71 -12.11 -6.82
CA ASP A 98 11.00 -13.51 -7.13
C ASP A 98 10.45 -14.37 -5.97
N THR A 99 9.52 -15.26 -6.27
CA THR A 99 9.06 -16.33 -5.37
C THR A 99 10.16 -17.39 -5.21
N ARG A 100 11.32 -17.00 -4.73
CA ARG A 100 12.34 -17.94 -4.30
C ARG A 100 12.05 -18.32 -2.87
N GLY A 101 12.03 -19.64 -2.62
CA GLY A 101 11.66 -20.22 -1.34
C GLY A 101 12.34 -19.54 -0.15
N VAL A 102 11.60 -19.43 0.93
CA VAL A 102 12.06 -18.92 2.21
C VAL A 102 13.33 -19.66 2.61
N GLY A 103 14.50 -18.99 2.51
CA GLY A 103 15.79 -19.59 2.94
C GLY A 103 17.02 -19.28 2.09
N LEU A 104 16.90 -18.78 0.86
CA LEU A 104 18.05 -18.45 0.02
C LEU A 104 18.35 -16.95 0.09
N SER A 105 19.37 -16.59 0.89
CA SER A 105 19.91 -15.23 0.99
C SER A 105 20.83 -14.94 -0.21
N ASP A 106 20.28 -14.51 -1.34
CA ASP A 106 21.10 -13.91 -2.37
C ASP A 106 21.06 -12.37 -2.23
N ARG A 107 22.25 -11.73 -2.30
CA ARG A 107 22.41 -10.27 -2.14
C ARG A 107 21.58 -9.43 -3.14
N ARG A 108 21.12 -10.03 -4.24
CA ARG A 108 20.25 -9.41 -5.24
C ARG A 108 18.77 -9.32 -4.83
N GLY A 109 18.30 -10.15 -3.87
CA GLY A 109 16.95 -10.12 -3.32
C GLY A 109 16.74 -9.09 -2.19
N CYS A 110 17.79 -8.38 -1.77
CA CYS A 110 17.72 -7.44 -0.64
C CYS A 110 17.00 -6.11 -0.94
N GLN A 111 16.75 -5.78 -2.21
CA GLN A 111 16.12 -4.50 -2.57
C GLN A 111 14.63 -4.41 -2.18
N HIS A 112 13.98 -5.56 -1.89
CA HIS A 112 12.55 -5.58 -1.59
C HIS A 112 12.23 -5.81 -0.11
N LYS A 113 13.22 -5.97 0.76
CA LYS A 113 12.99 -6.09 2.21
C LYS A 113 12.45 -4.77 2.76
N GLY A 114 11.21 -4.81 3.26
CA GLY A 114 10.58 -3.65 3.89
C GLY A 114 9.56 -2.90 3.03
N ILE A 115 9.42 -3.16 1.72
CA ILE A 115 8.42 -2.47 0.88
C ILE A 115 7.01 -2.65 1.44
N GLY A 116 6.61 -3.89 1.78
CA GLY A 116 5.29 -4.16 2.35
C GLY A 116 5.05 -3.42 3.67
N LEU A 117 6.07 -3.34 4.53
CA LEU A 117 6.00 -2.56 5.76
C LEU A 117 5.92 -1.06 5.48
N GLY A 118 6.70 -0.55 4.53
CA GLY A 118 6.66 0.85 4.12
C GLY A 118 5.28 1.25 3.58
N LEU A 119 4.69 0.44 2.70
CA LEU A 119 3.34 0.65 2.18
C LEU A 119 2.29 0.63 3.30
N LEU A 120 2.40 -0.32 4.22
CA LEU A 120 1.47 -0.42 5.35
C LEU A 120 1.55 0.81 6.27
N ARG A 121 2.77 1.27 6.59
CA ARG A 121 3.00 2.49 7.37
C ARG A 121 2.44 3.73 6.70
N LEU A 122 2.59 3.85 5.38
CA LEU A 122 2.01 4.96 4.63
C LEU A 122 0.47 4.94 4.67
N ALA A 123 -0.15 3.75 4.60
CA ALA A 123 -1.59 3.61 4.75
C ALA A 123 -2.06 3.95 6.18
N GLU A 124 -1.33 3.50 7.21
CA GLU A 124 -1.58 3.88 8.61
C GLU A 124 -1.48 5.40 8.80
N TRP A 125 -0.39 6.00 8.32
CA TRP A 125 -0.19 7.44 8.38
C TRP A 125 -1.32 8.21 7.66
N LYS A 126 -1.69 7.80 6.44
CA LYS A 126 -2.78 8.43 5.69
C LYS A 126 -4.10 8.35 6.43
N THR A 127 -4.36 7.23 7.09
CA THR A 127 -5.57 7.02 7.91
C THR A 127 -5.58 7.96 9.12
N MET A 128 -4.48 8.06 9.86
CA MET A 128 -4.35 8.98 11.01
C MET A 128 -4.41 10.45 10.58
N LYS A 129 -3.79 10.82 9.46
CA LYS A 129 -3.83 12.16 8.88
C LYS A 129 -5.26 12.63 8.59
N LEU A 130 -6.17 11.71 8.28
CA LEU A 130 -7.59 11.98 8.06
C LEU A 130 -8.44 11.89 9.36
N GLY A 131 -7.78 11.81 10.51
CA GLY A 131 -8.43 11.83 11.84
C GLY A 131 -9.11 10.52 12.21
N LEU A 132 -8.79 9.41 11.56
CA LEU A 132 -9.32 8.09 11.88
C LEU A 132 -8.45 7.38 12.91
N TYR A 133 -9.08 6.63 13.81
CA TYR A 133 -8.43 6.01 14.97
C TYR A 133 -8.09 4.53 14.78
N GLY A 134 -8.19 4.02 13.57
CA GLY A 134 -7.83 2.64 13.28
C GLY A 134 -7.77 2.34 11.80
N ILE A 135 -7.22 1.17 11.51
CA ILE A 135 -7.12 0.61 10.16
C ILE A 135 -7.48 -0.88 10.22
N ALA A 136 -8.20 -1.35 9.23
CA ALA A 136 -8.56 -2.74 9.04
C ALA A 136 -7.98 -3.25 7.71
N VAL A 137 -7.59 -4.52 7.68
CA VAL A 137 -7.04 -5.17 6.49
C VAL A 137 -7.87 -6.38 6.15
N ILE A 138 -8.29 -6.50 4.89
CA ILE A 138 -8.81 -7.77 4.34
C ILE A 138 -7.62 -8.69 4.13
N SER A 139 -7.48 -9.70 5.00
CA SER A 139 -6.33 -10.60 5.01
C SER A 139 -6.72 -12.02 4.66
N GLY A 140 -5.93 -12.68 3.83
CA GLY A 140 -6.00 -14.13 3.68
C GLY A 140 -5.41 -14.85 4.91
N GLU A 141 -5.84 -16.09 5.17
CA GLU A 141 -5.40 -16.89 6.32
C GLU A 141 -3.87 -17.00 6.42
N GLY A 142 -3.19 -17.29 5.31
CA GLY A 142 -1.74 -17.52 5.29
C GLY A 142 -0.86 -16.32 5.61
N VAL A 143 -1.43 -15.12 5.77
CA VAL A 143 -0.68 -13.88 6.04
C VAL A 143 -1.12 -13.17 7.32
N LYS A 144 -2.04 -13.72 8.11
CA LYS A 144 -2.50 -13.14 9.38
C LYS A 144 -1.34 -12.93 10.36
N GLU A 145 -0.46 -13.91 10.51
CA GLU A 145 0.73 -13.82 11.38
C GLU A 145 1.64 -12.63 11.02
N TYR A 146 1.73 -12.28 9.73
CA TYR A 146 2.47 -11.09 9.31
C TYR A 146 1.89 -9.82 9.93
N TYR A 147 0.57 -9.68 9.93
CA TYR A 147 -0.12 -8.52 10.50
C TYR A 147 -0.08 -8.52 12.03
N GLU A 148 -0.20 -9.67 12.68
CA GLU A 148 -0.07 -9.81 14.14
C GLU A 148 1.28 -9.28 14.62
N LYS A 149 2.38 -9.66 13.95
CA LYS A 149 3.73 -9.14 14.23
C LYS A 149 3.87 -7.62 14.04
N LYS A 150 2.89 -6.96 13.40
CA LYS A 150 2.80 -5.50 13.23
C LYS A 150 1.80 -4.83 14.18
N GLY A 151 1.29 -5.58 15.16
CA GLY A 151 0.37 -5.08 16.18
C GLY A 151 -1.10 -5.05 15.74
N TYR A 152 -1.45 -5.78 14.69
CA TYR A 152 -2.85 -6.02 14.32
C TYR A 152 -3.41 -7.19 15.13
N LYS A 153 -4.73 -7.18 15.34
CA LYS A 153 -5.47 -8.28 15.94
C LYS A 153 -6.61 -8.68 15.03
N GLU A 154 -6.93 -9.96 14.98
CA GLU A 154 -8.10 -10.43 14.27
C GLU A 154 -9.38 -10.01 15.00
N VAL A 155 -10.29 -9.39 14.27
CA VAL A 155 -11.64 -9.03 14.70
C VAL A 155 -12.59 -9.37 13.56
N ASP A 156 -13.51 -10.27 13.80
CA ASP A 156 -14.34 -10.89 12.77
C ASP A 156 -13.44 -11.55 11.70
N THR A 157 -13.48 -11.04 10.47
CA THR A 157 -12.67 -11.54 9.34
C THR A 157 -11.56 -10.56 8.93
N PHE A 158 -11.32 -9.52 9.74
CA PHE A 158 -10.35 -8.46 9.44
C PHE A 158 -9.18 -8.48 10.41
N MET A 159 -8.00 -8.10 9.91
CA MET A 159 -6.88 -7.75 10.77
C MET A 159 -6.97 -6.26 11.10
N VAL A 160 -7.17 -5.93 12.38
CA VAL A 160 -7.48 -4.56 12.86
C VAL A 160 -6.35 -4.05 13.75
N LYS A 161 -5.96 -2.80 13.52
CA LYS A 161 -5.06 -2.04 14.40
C LYS A 161 -5.72 -0.72 14.79
N ASN A 162 -5.89 -0.50 16.09
CA ASN A 162 -6.35 0.78 16.61
C ASN A 162 -5.16 1.66 16.97
N PHE A 163 -5.28 2.94 16.66
CA PHE A 163 -4.25 3.94 16.95
C PHE A 163 -4.55 4.62 18.28
N ALA A 164 -3.53 4.92 19.07
CA ALA A 164 -3.69 5.72 20.27
C ALA A 164 -4.18 7.14 19.91
N HIS A 165 -5.19 7.64 20.63
CA HIS A 165 -5.82 8.93 20.34
C HIS A 165 -4.81 10.09 20.26
N TRP A 166 -3.83 10.12 21.17
CA TRP A 166 -2.80 11.16 21.17
C TRP A 166 -1.92 11.14 19.90
N LYS A 167 -1.63 9.94 19.34
CA LYS A 167 -0.86 9.81 18.09
C LYS A 167 -1.65 10.38 16.91
N VAL A 168 -2.95 10.04 16.83
CA VAL A 168 -3.82 10.56 15.76
C VAL A 168 -3.91 12.06 15.85
N TRP A 169 -4.16 12.60 17.06
CA TRP A 169 -4.23 14.04 17.28
C TRP A 169 -2.93 14.76 16.89
N LEU A 170 -1.78 14.23 17.29
CA LEU A 170 -0.47 14.80 16.99
C LEU A 170 -0.20 14.83 15.48
N ILE A 171 -0.47 13.73 14.78
CA ILE A 171 -0.25 13.63 13.33
C ILE A 171 -1.24 14.55 12.59
N TRP A 172 -2.50 14.55 12.97
CA TRP A 172 -3.52 15.42 12.39
C TRP A 172 -3.19 16.91 12.59
N PHE A 173 -2.78 17.30 13.78
CA PHE A 173 -2.37 18.67 14.10
C PHE A 173 -1.11 19.08 13.32
N ALA A 174 -0.10 18.22 13.28
CA ALA A 174 1.11 18.45 12.51
C ALA A 174 0.84 18.58 11.00
N TYR A 175 -0.14 17.83 10.49
CA TYR A 175 -0.57 17.97 9.11
C TYR A 175 -1.23 19.32 8.81
N ILE A 176 -2.04 19.85 9.72
CA ILE A 176 -2.64 21.20 9.56
C ILE A 176 -1.54 22.27 9.48
N ILE A 177 -0.46 22.10 10.23
CA ILE A 177 0.67 23.05 10.23
C ILE A 177 1.57 22.82 9.02
N ASN A 178 1.99 21.59 8.77
CA ASN A 178 2.90 21.23 7.69
C ASN A 178 2.90 19.72 7.43
N ASP A 179 2.61 19.30 6.21
CA ASP A 179 2.49 17.89 5.81
C ASP A 179 3.79 17.08 6.04
N ASN A 180 4.96 17.71 5.88
CA ASN A 180 6.26 17.05 6.09
C ASN A 180 6.52 16.71 7.57
N ILE A 181 6.03 17.52 8.50
CA ILE A 181 6.16 17.25 9.94
C ILE A 181 5.31 16.05 10.33
N GLY A 182 4.10 15.91 9.77
CA GLY A 182 3.23 14.76 10.01
C GLY A 182 3.86 13.44 9.58
N LEU A 183 4.53 13.41 8.44
CA LEU A 183 5.24 12.22 7.94
C LEU A 183 6.44 11.85 8.82
N PHE A 184 7.21 12.84 9.28
CA PHE A 184 8.33 12.64 10.21
C PHE A 184 7.88 12.00 11.53
N LEU A 185 6.81 12.52 12.13
CA LEU A 185 6.24 11.98 13.37
C LEU A 185 5.70 10.55 13.19
N CYS A 186 5.10 10.24 12.05
CA CYS A 186 4.65 8.87 11.77
C CYS A 186 5.83 7.87 11.79
N ASN A 187 6.96 8.23 11.18
CA ASN A 187 8.16 7.39 11.17
C ASN A 187 8.81 7.24 12.55
N LEU A 188 8.69 8.26 13.41
CA LEU A 188 9.27 8.25 14.76
C LEU A 188 8.46 7.32 15.72
N PHE A 189 7.14 7.21 15.52
CA PHE A 189 6.24 6.47 16.42
C PHE A 189 5.76 5.12 15.83
N ALA A 190 6.25 4.72 14.67
CA ALA A 190 5.98 3.43 14.02
C ALA A 190 6.99 2.38 14.44
#